data_885fe3fcf800e4a475f951197256889f
#
_entry.id   885fe3fcf800e4a475f951197256889f
#
_cell.length_a   1.000
_cell.length_b   1.000
_cell.length_c   1.000
_cell.angle_alpha   90.00
_cell.angle_beta   90.00
_cell.angle_gamma   90.00
#
_symmetry.space_group_name_H-M   'P 1'
#
loop_
_entity.id
_entity.type
_entity.pdbx_description
1 polymer ?
#
loop_
_entity_poly.entity_id
_entity_poly.type
_entity_poly.pdbx_seq_one_letter_code
_entity_poly.pdbx_strand_id
1 'polypeptide(L)'
;HIVFSGLLMLAAIWHWTYWDLEIWQDPRTGEPALDLPKIFGIHLLLAGLGCFGFGAFHLTGVFGPGMWVSDAYGLTGHLEAVQPSWGPEGFNPFNPGGIVAHHIAAGIVGIIAGIFHITTRPPERLYKALRMGNIETVLASAIAAVFFAAFIVAGTMWYGSAATPVELFGPTRYQWDQSYFKTEINRRVQTSMDDGASREEAFESIPEKLAFYDYVGNSPAKGGLFRVGPMVNGDGLPTSWLGHVVFTDSEGRELQVRRLPNFFENFPVVLEDEQGIVRADIPFRRAEAKYSFEQQGVTAQVFGGALDGQRFSDPGDVKRLARKAQLGEAFDFDRDTYSSDGVFRSSPRGWFTFGHATFALLFFFGHIWHGARTLYRDVFAGIDPDLGDQVEFGLFAKLGDKTTRRLPEGYVPPAGTPLN
;
A
#
# COMPACT_ATOMS: atom_id res chain seq x y z
N HIS A 1 -13.65 12.56 2.96
CA HIS A 1 -13.88 11.21 2.44
C HIS A 1 -14.83 10.39 3.32
N ILE A 2 -14.74 10.48 4.66
CA ILE A 2 -15.64 9.78 5.58
C ILE A 2 -17.09 10.29 5.43
N VAL A 3 -17.31 11.60 5.45
CA VAL A 3 -18.64 12.21 5.28
C VAL A 3 -19.20 11.92 3.89
N PHE A 4 -18.36 12.09 2.85
CA PHE A 4 -18.78 11.84 1.47
C PHE A 4 -19.18 10.38 1.25
N SER A 5 -18.42 9.42 1.79
CA SER A 5 -18.77 8.01 1.70
C SER A 5 -20.10 7.68 2.39
N GLY A 6 -20.39 8.31 3.53
CA GLY A 6 -21.66 8.17 4.23
C GLY A 6 -22.85 8.66 3.39
N LEU A 7 -22.69 9.82 2.72
CA LEU A 7 -23.71 10.36 1.82
C LEU A 7 -23.94 9.44 0.61
N LEU A 8 -22.88 8.89 0.04
CA LEU A 8 -22.98 7.92 -1.06
C LEU A 8 -23.63 6.61 -0.62
N MET A 9 -23.42 6.16 0.62
CA MET A 9 -24.11 4.99 1.17
C MET A 9 -25.61 5.23 1.26
N LEU A 10 -26.04 6.40 1.69
CA LEU A 10 -27.47 6.76 1.72
C LEU A 10 -28.04 6.78 0.30
N ALA A 11 -27.34 7.32 -0.66
CA ALA A 11 -27.73 7.30 -2.07
C ALA A 11 -27.84 5.86 -2.60
N ALA A 12 -26.92 4.99 -2.23
CA ALA A 12 -26.94 3.58 -2.63
C ALA A 12 -28.19 2.85 -2.07
N ILE A 13 -28.53 3.09 -0.82
CA ILE A 13 -29.74 2.51 -0.19
C ILE A 13 -30.99 2.99 -0.92
N TRP A 14 -31.07 4.28 -1.26
CA TRP A 14 -32.21 4.83 -1.99
C TRP A 14 -32.33 4.20 -3.38
N HIS A 15 -31.23 4.11 -4.15
CA HIS A 15 -31.22 3.51 -5.49
C HIS A 15 -31.45 2.00 -5.46
N TRP A 16 -31.07 1.30 -4.39
CA TRP A 16 -31.41 -0.11 -4.22
C TRP A 16 -32.92 -0.30 -4.02
N THR A 17 -33.53 0.54 -3.19
CA THR A 17 -34.97 0.46 -2.86
C THR A 17 -35.85 0.88 -4.05
N TYR A 18 -35.49 1.96 -4.72
CA TYR A 18 -36.21 2.55 -5.85
C TYR A 18 -35.46 2.28 -7.17
N TRP A 19 -35.22 1.03 -7.47
CA TRP A 19 -34.48 0.62 -8.66
C TRP A 19 -35.26 0.81 -9.96
N ASP A 20 -36.60 0.76 -9.93
CA ASP A 20 -37.49 0.75 -11.10
C ASP A 20 -37.86 2.19 -11.48
N LEU A 21 -36.92 2.99 -11.93
CA LEU A 21 -37.17 4.36 -12.34
C LEU A 21 -37.47 4.46 -13.83
N GLU A 22 -38.57 5.19 -14.15
CA GLU A 22 -39.03 5.40 -15.52
C GLU A 22 -37.96 6.03 -16.43
N ILE A 23 -37.07 6.86 -15.90
CA ILE A 23 -36.00 7.50 -16.65
C ILE A 23 -35.06 6.50 -17.34
N TRP A 24 -34.97 5.29 -16.82
CA TRP A 24 -34.12 4.24 -17.38
C TRP A 24 -34.89 3.24 -18.24
N GLN A 25 -36.14 3.50 -18.55
CA GLN A 25 -36.98 2.65 -19.37
C GLN A 25 -37.15 3.21 -20.78
N ASP A 26 -37.23 2.31 -21.75
CA ASP A 26 -37.64 2.68 -23.11
C ASP A 26 -39.13 3.04 -23.09
N PRO A 27 -39.50 4.27 -23.49
CA PRO A 27 -40.93 4.68 -23.48
C PRO A 27 -41.84 3.80 -24.35
N ARG A 28 -41.30 3.12 -25.35
CA ARG A 28 -42.06 2.27 -26.27
C ARG A 28 -42.35 0.90 -25.69
N THR A 29 -41.43 0.34 -24.92
CA THR A 29 -41.54 -1.06 -24.44
C THR A 29 -41.75 -1.15 -22.93
N GLY A 30 -41.44 -0.09 -22.17
CA GLY A 30 -41.43 -0.11 -20.71
C GLY A 30 -40.27 -0.92 -20.09
N GLU A 31 -39.40 -1.46 -20.93
CA GLU A 31 -38.24 -2.24 -20.49
C GLU A 31 -37.04 -1.36 -20.18
N PRO A 32 -36.19 -1.77 -19.21
CA PRO A 32 -34.94 -1.06 -18.97
C PRO A 32 -34.06 -1.03 -20.22
N ALA A 33 -33.58 0.18 -20.57
CA ALA A 33 -32.75 0.37 -21.73
C ALA A 33 -31.63 1.37 -21.42
N LEU A 34 -30.38 0.87 -21.45
CA LEU A 34 -29.19 1.67 -21.25
C LEU A 34 -28.24 1.51 -22.45
N ASP A 35 -27.86 2.61 -23.04
CA ASP A 35 -26.81 2.60 -24.08
C ASP A 35 -25.44 2.58 -23.42
N LEU A 36 -24.99 1.40 -23.01
CA LEU A 36 -23.77 1.21 -22.23
C LEU A 36 -22.51 1.73 -22.91
N PRO A 37 -22.31 1.55 -24.23
CA PRO A 37 -21.15 2.12 -24.91
C PRO A 37 -21.08 3.64 -24.83
N LYS A 38 -22.19 4.32 -24.99
CA LYS A 38 -22.24 5.78 -24.89
C LYS A 38 -22.05 6.27 -23.45
N ILE A 39 -22.67 5.59 -22.50
CA ILE A 39 -22.50 5.88 -21.07
C ILE A 39 -21.04 5.73 -20.67
N PHE A 40 -20.35 4.70 -21.16
CA PHE A 40 -18.91 4.54 -20.96
C PHE A 40 -18.14 5.75 -21.47
N GLY A 41 -18.44 6.21 -22.68
CA GLY A 41 -17.78 7.39 -23.27
C GLY A 41 -17.99 8.66 -22.44
N ILE A 42 -19.20 8.88 -21.94
CA ILE A 42 -19.55 10.04 -21.09
C ILE A 42 -18.74 9.97 -19.77
N HIS A 43 -18.69 8.81 -19.13
CA HIS A 43 -17.97 8.64 -17.87
C HIS A 43 -16.46 8.72 -18.06
N LEU A 44 -15.94 8.22 -19.17
CA LEU A 44 -14.52 8.32 -19.51
C LEU A 44 -14.11 9.77 -19.77
N LEU A 45 -14.93 10.55 -20.46
CA LEU A 45 -14.72 12.00 -20.64
C LEU A 45 -14.66 12.71 -19.29
N LEU A 46 -15.63 12.45 -18.41
CA LEU A 46 -15.67 13.03 -17.07
C LEU A 46 -14.42 12.65 -16.25
N ALA A 47 -14.03 11.36 -16.29
CA ALA A 47 -12.82 10.89 -15.64
C ALA A 47 -11.56 11.56 -16.18
N GLY A 48 -11.49 11.74 -17.51
CA GLY A 48 -10.39 12.44 -18.15
C GLY A 48 -10.29 13.91 -17.74
N LEU A 49 -11.42 14.60 -17.65
CA LEU A 49 -11.47 15.99 -17.17
C LEU A 49 -11.02 16.08 -15.71
N GLY A 50 -11.48 15.16 -14.85
CA GLY A 50 -11.06 15.10 -13.45
C GLY A 50 -9.58 14.80 -13.30
N CYS A 51 -9.07 13.84 -14.06
CA CYS A 51 -7.66 13.48 -14.08
C CYS A 51 -6.78 14.66 -14.51
N PHE A 52 -7.14 15.30 -15.60
CA PHE A 52 -6.44 16.48 -16.08
C PHE A 52 -6.47 17.61 -15.06
N GLY A 53 -7.65 17.94 -14.54
CA GLY A 53 -7.80 19.00 -13.54
C GLY A 53 -7.01 18.75 -12.27
N PHE A 54 -6.99 17.52 -11.79
CA PHE A 54 -6.18 17.12 -10.66
C PHE A 54 -4.69 17.39 -10.92
N GLY A 55 -4.18 16.93 -12.06
CA GLY A 55 -2.77 17.13 -12.42
C GLY A 55 -2.42 18.58 -12.69
N ALA A 56 -3.22 19.26 -13.52
CA ALA A 56 -2.91 20.61 -13.99
C ALA A 56 -3.19 21.72 -12.96
N PHE A 57 -4.12 21.51 -12.03
CA PHE A 57 -4.56 22.54 -11.08
C PHE A 57 -4.22 22.19 -9.64
N HIS A 58 -4.66 21.04 -9.15
CA HIS A 58 -4.48 20.66 -7.75
C HIS A 58 -3.00 20.44 -7.42
N LEU A 59 -2.31 19.64 -8.22
CA LEU A 59 -0.92 19.26 -7.95
C LEU A 59 0.09 20.35 -8.27
N THR A 60 -0.15 21.14 -9.33
CA THR A 60 0.75 22.22 -9.72
C THR A 60 0.66 23.46 -8.84
N GLY A 61 -0.36 23.54 -8.01
CA GLY A 61 -0.60 24.71 -7.17
C GLY A 61 -1.27 25.88 -7.88
N VAL A 62 -1.64 25.75 -9.17
CA VAL A 62 -2.38 26.79 -9.90
C VAL A 62 -3.75 27.02 -9.25
N PHE A 63 -4.42 25.95 -8.88
CA PHE A 63 -5.67 25.98 -8.12
C PHE A 63 -5.78 24.73 -7.22
N GLY A 64 -4.97 24.70 -6.18
CA GLY A 64 -4.92 23.61 -5.23
C GLY A 64 -3.65 23.64 -4.38
N PRO A 65 -3.54 22.77 -3.37
CA PRO A 65 -2.44 22.85 -2.39
C PRO A 65 -1.13 22.19 -2.86
N GLY A 66 -1.12 21.53 -4.01
CA GLY A 66 -0.01 20.65 -4.38
C GLY A 66 -0.16 19.25 -3.77
N MET A 67 0.94 18.66 -3.37
CA MET A 67 0.97 17.36 -2.70
C MET A 67 2.03 17.32 -1.61
N TRP A 68 1.97 16.30 -0.78
CA TRP A 68 3.01 16.07 0.22
C TRP A 68 4.31 15.69 -0.47
N VAL A 69 5.37 16.42 -0.16
CA VAL A 69 6.73 16.14 -0.61
C VAL A 69 7.66 16.10 0.59
N SER A 70 8.74 15.34 0.49
CA SER A 70 9.73 15.25 1.56
C SER A 70 11.13 15.08 0.97
N ASP A 71 12.13 15.25 1.82
CA ASP A 71 13.50 14.86 1.51
C ASP A 71 13.64 13.33 1.48
N ALA A 72 14.81 12.83 1.07
CA ALA A 72 15.06 11.41 0.91
C ALA A 72 14.92 10.59 2.21
N TYR A 73 14.97 11.24 3.38
CA TYR A 73 14.91 10.59 4.69
C TYR A 73 13.67 10.93 5.49
N GLY A 74 12.69 11.58 4.88
CA GLY A 74 11.42 11.87 5.54
C GLY A 74 11.52 12.81 6.73
N LEU A 75 12.38 13.83 6.68
CA LEU A 75 12.61 14.75 7.78
C LEU A 75 11.93 16.11 7.59
N THR A 76 11.73 16.54 6.35
CA THR A 76 11.27 17.89 6.01
C THR A 76 10.00 17.88 5.16
N GLY A 77 9.11 16.94 5.44
CA GLY A 77 7.85 16.81 4.69
C GLY A 77 6.92 17.99 4.88
N HIS A 78 6.32 18.44 3.79
CA HIS A 78 5.36 19.53 3.76
C HIS A 78 4.52 19.48 2.48
N LEU A 79 3.44 20.23 2.45
CA LEU A 79 2.66 20.42 1.22
C LEU A 79 3.40 21.41 0.31
N GLU A 80 3.56 21.06 -0.95
CA GLU A 80 4.21 21.89 -1.94
C GLU A 80 3.57 21.70 -3.31
N ALA A 81 3.54 22.80 -4.08
CA ALA A 81 3.20 22.75 -5.50
C ALA A 81 4.27 21.97 -6.26
N VAL A 82 3.86 21.06 -7.11
CA VAL A 82 4.76 20.19 -7.86
C VAL A 82 4.61 20.44 -9.35
N GLN A 83 5.73 20.68 -10.02
CA GLN A 83 5.75 20.84 -11.47
C GLN A 83 5.85 19.48 -12.17
N PRO A 84 5.27 19.32 -13.38
CA PRO A 84 5.35 18.08 -14.12
C PRO A 84 6.79 17.78 -14.59
N SER A 85 7.18 16.52 -14.49
CA SER A 85 8.45 16.01 -15.00
C SER A 85 8.19 15.27 -16.31
N TRP A 86 8.51 15.91 -17.44
CA TRP A 86 8.19 15.40 -18.77
C TRP A 86 9.26 14.47 -19.35
N GLY A 87 10.44 14.41 -18.75
CA GLY A 87 11.51 13.53 -19.17
C GLY A 87 11.37 12.10 -18.60
N PRO A 88 12.37 11.23 -18.86
CA PRO A 88 12.36 9.86 -18.34
C PRO A 88 12.38 9.78 -16.81
N GLU A 89 12.86 10.82 -16.12
CA GLU A 89 12.81 10.95 -14.66
C GLU A 89 11.39 10.94 -14.10
N GLY A 90 10.38 11.29 -14.92
CA GLY A 90 8.96 11.24 -14.55
C GLY A 90 8.45 9.82 -14.28
N PHE A 91 9.15 8.80 -14.78
CA PHE A 91 8.82 7.40 -14.52
C PHE A 91 9.50 6.84 -13.27
N ASN A 92 10.35 7.62 -12.62
CA ASN A 92 10.89 7.25 -11.31
C ASN A 92 9.76 7.36 -10.27
N PRO A 93 9.38 6.26 -9.59
CA PRO A 93 8.25 6.28 -8.65
C PRO A 93 8.48 7.21 -7.44
N PHE A 94 9.72 7.59 -7.17
CA PHE A 94 10.05 8.52 -6.09
C PHE A 94 10.12 9.99 -6.53
N ASN A 95 9.88 10.27 -7.80
CA ASN A 95 9.81 11.65 -8.31
C ASN A 95 8.36 12.12 -8.32
N PRO A 96 7.96 13.08 -7.46
CA PRO A 96 6.58 13.55 -7.41
C PRO A 96 6.10 14.20 -8.72
N GLY A 97 7.02 14.79 -9.51
CA GLY A 97 6.69 15.40 -10.79
C GLY A 97 6.14 14.41 -11.83
N GLY A 98 6.47 13.13 -11.69
CA GLY A 98 5.92 12.08 -12.53
C GLY A 98 4.42 11.88 -12.34
N ILE A 99 3.92 12.04 -11.12
CA ILE A 99 2.49 11.97 -10.82
C ILE A 99 1.73 13.08 -11.53
N VAL A 100 2.28 14.28 -11.51
CA VAL A 100 1.71 15.46 -12.16
C VAL A 100 1.66 15.27 -13.68
N ALA A 101 2.78 14.87 -14.26
CA ALA A 101 2.89 14.63 -15.72
C ALA A 101 1.93 13.53 -16.17
N HIS A 102 1.81 12.44 -15.39
CA HIS A 102 0.87 11.35 -15.66
C HIS A 102 -0.57 11.86 -15.71
N HIS A 103 -1.01 12.61 -14.70
CA HIS A 103 -2.39 13.04 -14.61
C HIS A 103 -2.73 14.07 -15.71
N ILE A 104 -1.79 14.91 -16.10
CA ILE A 104 -2.00 15.82 -17.22
C ILE A 104 -2.11 15.04 -18.55
N ALA A 105 -1.14 14.18 -18.85
CA ALA A 105 -1.10 13.44 -20.11
C ALA A 105 -2.23 12.40 -20.21
N ALA A 106 -2.41 11.59 -19.19
CA ALA A 106 -3.47 10.59 -19.14
C ALA A 106 -4.86 11.23 -19.11
N GLY A 107 -5.00 12.40 -18.48
CA GLY A 107 -6.23 13.16 -18.49
C GLY A 107 -6.61 13.61 -19.90
N ILE A 108 -5.66 14.14 -20.67
CA ILE A 108 -5.87 14.54 -22.07
C ILE A 108 -6.27 13.32 -22.91
N VAL A 109 -5.56 12.20 -22.76
CA VAL A 109 -5.89 10.95 -23.47
C VAL A 109 -7.29 10.48 -23.09
N GLY A 110 -7.65 10.55 -21.80
CA GLY A 110 -8.99 10.20 -21.31
C GLY A 110 -10.09 11.05 -21.92
N ILE A 111 -9.87 12.36 -22.08
CA ILE A 111 -10.81 13.27 -22.75
C ILE A 111 -11.01 12.85 -24.21
N ILE A 112 -9.92 12.65 -24.95
CA ILE A 112 -9.97 12.25 -26.36
C ILE A 112 -10.65 10.89 -26.51
N ALA A 113 -10.30 9.93 -25.66
CA ALA A 113 -10.92 8.60 -25.64
C ALA A 113 -12.42 8.66 -25.31
N GLY A 114 -12.81 9.52 -24.37
CA GLY A 114 -14.21 9.76 -24.05
C GLY A 114 -15.00 10.30 -25.22
N ILE A 115 -14.44 11.30 -25.93
CA ILE A 115 -15.06 11.84 -27.17
C ILE A 115 -15.22 10.74 -28.20
N PHE A 116 -14.19 9.89 -28.41
CA PHE A 116 -14.24 8.76 -29.33
C PHE A 116 -15.40 7.81 -28.98
N HIS A 117 -15.51 7.40 -27.74
CA HIS A 117 -16.56 6.46 -27.30
C HIS A 117 -17.97 7.07 -27.30
N ILE A 118 -18.09 8.40 -27.21
CA ILE A 118 -19.38 9.09 -27.36
C ILE A 118 -19.80 9.14 -28.83
N THR A 119 -18.87 9.40 -29.74
CA THR A 119 -19.17 9.72 -31.15
C THR A 119 -19.12 8.50 -32.09
N THR A 120 -18.47 7.42 -31.65
CA THR A 120 -18.29 6.21 -32.46
C THR A 120 -19.00 5.02 -31.81
N ARG A 121 -19.67 4.20 -32.63
CA ARG A 121 -20.30 2.99 -32.14
C ARG A 121 -19.33 1.82 -32.19
N PRO A 122 -19.38 0.88 -31.23
CA PRO A 122 -18.56 -0.32 -31.30
C PRO A 122 -18.97 -1.18 -32.52
N PRO A 123 -18.01 -1.89 -33.13
CA PRO A 123 -18.33 -2.85 -34.18
C PRO A 123 -19.28 -3.93 -33.68
N GLU A 124 -20.21 -4.35 -34.53
CA GLU A 124 -21.23 -5.34 -34.18
C GLU A 124 -20.61 -6.65 -33.67
N ARG A 125 -19.51 -7.11 -34.28
CA ARG A 125 -18.80 -8.31 -33.83
C ARG A 125 -18.37 -8.23 -32.38
N LEU A 126 -17.78 -7.09 -31.97
CA LEU A 126 -17.34 -6.87 -30.60
C LEU A 126 -18.53 -6.68 -29.66
N TYR A 127 -19.55 -5.97 -30.09
CA TYR A 127 -20.77 -5.77 -29.32
C TYR A 127 -21.41 -7.11 -28.94
N LYS A 128 -21.53 -8.01 -29.89
CA LYS A 128 -22.07 -9.36 -29.65
C LYS A 128 -21.13 -10.24 -28.84
N ALA A 129 -19.85 -10.27 -29.21
CA ALA A 129 -18.86 -11.14 -28.55
C ALA A 129 -18.68 -10.84 -27.07
N LEU A 130 -18.68 -9.55 -26.70
CA LEU A 130 -18.51 -9.09 -25.33
C LEU A 130 -19.83 -8.83 -24.60
N ARG A 131 -20.94 -9.15 -25.21
CA ARG A 131 -22.29 -9.01 -24.60
C ARG A 131 -22.57 -7.57 -24.11
N MET A 132 -22.26 -6.57 -24.94
CA MET A 132 -22.41 -5.16 -24.56
C MET A 132 -23.86 -4.72 -24.32
N GLY A 133 -24.83 -5.56 -24.67
CA GLY A 133 -26.23 -5.38 -24.26
C GLY A 133 -26.53 -5.84 -22.83
N ASN A 134 -25.61 -6.54 -22.21
CA ASN A 134 -25.73 -7.02 -20.82
C ASN A 134 -24.83 -6.23 -19.89
N ILE A 135 -25.42 -5.58 -18.88
CA ILE A 135 -24.67 -4.73 -17.94
C ILE A 135 -23.61 -5.52 -17.14
N GLU A 136 -23.76 -6.83 -16.99
CA GLU A 136 -22.78 -7.64 -16.28
C GLU A 136 -21.41 -7.68 -16.96
N THR A 137 -21.36 -7.47 -18.30
CA THR A 137 -20.07 -7.33 -18.97
C THR A 137 -19.30 -6.10 -18.48
N VAL A 138 -20.02 -5.00 -18.21
CA VAL A 138 -19.44 -3.78 -17.63
C VAL A 138 -18.97 -4.06 -16.21
N LEU A 139 -19.77 -4.79 -15.42
CA LEU A 139 -19.38 -5.19 -14.06
C LEU A 139 -18.08 -6.00 -14.09
N ALA A 140 -17.99 -7.01 -14.95
CA ALA A 140 -16.80 -7.86 -15.05
C ALA A 140 -15.55 -7.04 -15.43
N SER A 141 -15.67 -6.14 -16.40
CA SER A 141 -14.55 -5.28 -16.83
C SER A 141 -14.18 -4.23 -15.80
N ALA A 142 -15.17 -3.65 -15.11
CA ALA A 142 -14.93 -2.71 -14.00
C ALA A 142 -14.19 -3.36 -12.84
N ILE A 143 -14.57 -4.60 -12.48
CA ILE A 143 -13.86 -5.38 -11.45
C ILE A 143 -12.40 -5.62 -11.87
N ALA A 144 -12.16 -5.93 -13.16
CA ALA A 144 -10.80 -6.10 -13.66
C ALA A 144 -9.95 -4.84 -13.50
N ALA A 145 -10.49 -3.67 -13.85
CA ALA A 145 -9.80 -2.39 -13.67
C ALA A 145 -9.48 -2.12 -12.20
N VAL A 146 -10.42 -2.44 -11.30
CA VAL A 146 -10.26 -2.19 -9.86
C VAL A 146 -9.25 -3.13 -9.24
N PHE A 147 -9.27 -4.44 -9.54
CA PHE A 147 -8.26 -5.33 -8.96
C PHE A 147 -6.86 -5.04 -9.50
N PHE A 148 -6.73 -4.64 -10.76
CA PHE A 148 -5.46 -4.17 -11.31
C PHE A 148 -4.93 -2.97 -10.52
N ALA A 149 -5.78 -1.95 -10.33
CA ALA A 149 -5.41 -0.77 -9.54
C ALA A 149 -5.05 -1.13 -8.09
N ALA A 150 -5.78 -2.06 -7.47
CA ALA A 150 -5.52 -2.49 -6.10
C ALA A 150 -4.17 -3.19 -5.95
N PHE A 151 -3.76 -4.04 -6.90
CA PHE A 151 -2.42 -4.62 -6.90
C PHE A 151 -1.34 -3.56 -7.08
N ILE A 152 -1.56 -2.58 -7.95
CA ILE A 152 -0.59 -1.49 -8.16
C ILE A 152 -0.42 -0.65 -6.88
N VAL A 153 -1.51 -0.26 -6.23
CA VAL A 153 -1.40 0.55 -5.00
C VAL A 153 -0.84 -0.25 -3.83
N ALA A 154 -1.14 -1.56 -3.74
CA ALA A 154 -0.50 -2.43 -2.76
C ALA A 154 1.01 -2.52 -2.99
N GLY A 155 1.44 -2.64 -4.25
CA GLY A 155 2.86 -2.69 -4.61
C GLY A 155 3.58 -1.38 -4.34
N THR A 156 3.01 -0.24 -4.70
CA THR A 156 3.61 1.08 -4.44
C THR A 156 3.64 1.42 -2.94
N MET A 157 2.67 0.95 -2.18
CA MET A 157 2.69 1.10 -0.73
C MET A 157 3.78 0.23 -0.10
N TRP A 158 3.91 -1.02 -0.52
CA TRP A 158 4.90 -1.93 0.07
C TRP A 158 6.33 -1.55 -0.27
N TYR A 159 6.61 -1.25 -1.54
CA TYR A 159 7.94 -0.86 -1.99
C TYR A 159 8.28 0.61 -1.73
N GLY A 160 7.27 1.43 -1.48
CA GLY A 160 7.41 2.86 -1.34
C GLY A 160 7.33 3.60 -2.66
N SER A 161 6.91 4.85 -2.59
CA SER A 161 6.85 5.78 -3.71
C SER A 161 6.69 7.22 -3.20
N ALA A 162 6.70 8.19 -4.10
CA ALA A 162 6.41 9.58 -3.75
C ALA A 162 5.00 9.75 -3.16
N ALA A 163 4.04 8.89 -3.57
CA ALA A 163 2.67 8.92 -3.07
C ALA A 163 2.50 8.26 -1.69
N THR A 164 3.52 7.56 -1.19
CA THR A 164 3.49 6.84 0.08
C THR A 164 4.67 7.21 0.99
N PRO A 165 4.78 8.49 1.37
CA PRO A 165 5.94 8.99 2.12
C PRO A 165 6.08 8.33 3.49
N VAL A 166 7.32 8.17 3.92
CA VAL A 166 7.67 7.55 5.21
C VAL A 166 7.05 8.30 6.39
N GLU A 167 6.95 9.62 6.29
CA GLU A 167 6.37 10.44 7.36
C GLU A 167 4.90 10.12 7.65
N LEU A 168 4.15 9.70 6.63
CA LEU A 168 2.72 9.43 6.75
C LEU A 168 2.41 7.94 7.01
N PHE A 169 3.20 7.03 6.43
CA PHE A 169 2.91 5.59 6.45
C PHE A 169 3.95 4.75 7.18
N GLY A 170 5.02 5.38 7.65
CA GLY A 170 6.15 4.70 8.25
C GLY A 170 7.13 4.16 7.18
N PRO A 171 8.30 3.68 7.60
CA PRO A 171 9.31 3.13 6.69
C PRO A 171 8.83 1.84 6.03
N THR A 172 9.46 1.51 4.90
CA THR A 172 9.29 0.21 4.25
C THR A 172 10.15 -0.84 4.96
N ARG A 173 9.82 -2.12 4.79
CA ARG A 173 10.68 -3.19 5.30
C ARG A 173 12.08 -3.17 4.70
N TYR A 174 12.20 -2.73 3.44
CA TYR A 174 13.48 -2.71 2.72
C TYR A 174 14.42 -1.67 3.26
N GLN A 175 13.92 -0.60 3.84
CA GLN A 175 14.74 0.42 4.49
C GLN A 175 15.43 -0.14 5.74
N TRP A 176 14.80 -1.07 6.44
CA TRP A 176 15.44 -1.84 7.49
C TRP A 176 16.40 -2.89 6.94
N ASP A 177 15.96 -3.73 6.01
CA ASP A 177 16.75 -4.81 5.43
C ASP A 177 18.06 -4.30 4.80
N GLN A 178 18.03 -3.11 4.20
CA GLN A 178 19.16 -2.48 3.52
C GLN A 178 19.91 -1.47 4.40
N SER A 179 19.56 -1.35 5.66
CA SER A 179 20.16 -0.41 6.61
C SER A 179 20.15 1.04 6.11
N TYR A 180 19.06 1.46 5.48
CA TYR A 180 18.92 2.77 4.83
C TYR A 180 19.11 3.93 5.82
N PHE A 181 18.38 3.91 6.94
CA PHE A 181 18.47 4.95 7.95
C PHE A 181 19.72 4.84 8.82
N LYS A 182 20.17 3.62 9.11
CA LYS A 182 21.42 3.41 9.82
C LYS A 182 22.61 4.00 9.07
N THR A 183 22.66 3.76 7.76
CA THR A 183 23.70 4.32 6.88
C THR A 183 23.67 5.84 6.90
N GLU A 184 22.49 6.46 6.86
CA GLU A 184 22.39 7.92 6.91
C GLU A 184 22.79 8.50 8.27
N ILE A 185 22.42 7.85 9.36
CA ILE A 185 22.85 8.26 10.71
C ILE A 185 24.37 8.25 10.78
N ASN A 186 25.00 7.16 10.34
CA ASN A 186 26.47 7.02 10.33
C ASN A 186 27.13 8.06 9.43
N ARG A 187 26.55 8.35 8.25
CA ARG A 187 27.06 9.38 7.34
C ARG A 187 27.05 10.76 8.00
N ARG A 188 25.94 11.13 8.66
CA ARG A 188 25.81 12.41 9.34
C ARG A 188 26.79 12.54 10.50
N VAL A 189 26.94 11.49 11.29
CA VAL A 189 27.90 11.45 12.40
C VAL A 189 29.32 11.62 11.87
N GLN A 190 29.71 10.87 10.83
CA GLN A 190 31.04 10.95 10.27
C GLN A 190 31.32 12.32 9.65
N THR A 191 30.36 12.90 8.92
CA THR A 191 30.49 14.25 8.35
C THR A 191 30.70 15.29 9.46
N SER A 192 29.95 15.21 10.54
CA SER A 192 30.07 16.12 11.66
C SER A 192 31.45 16.01 12.33
N MET A 193 31.95 14.79 12.52
CA MET A 193 33.28 14.55 13.07
C MET A 193 34.40 15.05 12.15
N ASP A 194 34.25 14.86 10.84
CA ASP A 194 35.20 15.37 9.84
C ASP A 194 35.26 16.91 9.84
N ASP A 195 34.16 17.56 10.18
CA ASP A 195 34.05 19.01 10.32
C ASP A 195 34.58 19.51 11.70
N GLY A 196 35.10 18.62 12.54
CA GLY A 196 35.76 18.94 13.79
C GLY A 196 34.91 18.77 15.05
N ALA A 197 33.65 18.28 14.94
CA ALA A 197 32.84 17.98 16.11
C ALA A 197 33.33 16.73 16.85
N SER A 198 33.11 16.69 18.16
CA SER A 198 33.32 15.47 18.92
C SER A 198 32.26 14.43 18.57
N ARG A 199 32.50 13.17 18.94
CA ARG A 199 31.53 12.11 18.72
C ARG A 199 30.22 12.37 19.46
N GLU A 200 30.31 12.91 20.67
CA GLU A 200 29.15 13.33 21.48
C GLU A 200 28.33 14.39 20.76
N GLU A 201 28.97 15.46 20.31
CA GLU A 201 28.31 16.54 19.57
C GLU A 201 27.69 16.03 18.25
N ALA A 202 28.37 15.12 17.56
CA ALA A 202 27.89 14.54 16.30
C ALA A 202 26.59 13.76 16.52
N PHE A 203 26.51 12.93 17.54
CA PHE A 203 25.27 12.18 17.85
C PHE A 203 24.16 13.06 18.40
N GLU A 204 24.48 14.09 19.19
CA GLU A 204 23.50 15.06 19.64
C GLU A 204 22.82 15.80 18.49
N SER A 205 23.52 15.98 17.37
CA SER A 205 22.98 16.64 16.18
C SER A 205 22.01 15.75 15.34
N ILE A 206 21.94 14.44 15.62
CA ILE A 206 21.06 13.54 14.90
C ILE A 206 19.60 13.82 15.28
N PRO A 207 18.72 14.10 14.28
CA PRO A 207 17.31 14.27 14.58
C PRO A 207 16.70 13.02 15.20
N GLU A 208 15.92 13.18 16.25
CA GLU A 208 15.20 12.08 16.90
C GLU A 208 14.30 11.34 15.91
N LYS A 209 13.68 12.07 15.00
CA LYS A 209 12.84 11.51 13.92
C LYS A 209 13.62 10.54 13.02
N LEU A 210 14.87 10.87 12.68
CA LEU A 210 15.74 10.00 11.89
C LEU A 210 16.07 8.72 12.67
N ALA A 211 16.41 8.86 13.94
CA ALA A 211 16.67 7.71 14.82
C ALA A 211 15.43 6.82 14.93
N PHE A 212 14.24 7.41 15.00
CA PHE A 212 12.99 6.66 15.09
C PHE A 212 12.70 5.82 13.86
N TYR A 213 13.08 6.27 12.68
CA TYR A 213 12.97 5.46 11.46
C TYR A 213 13.89 4.25 11.47
N ASP A 214 14.96 4.28 12.23
CA ASP A 214 15.91 3.16 12.37
C ASP A 214 15.56 2.24 13.55
N TYR A 215 14.28 1.96 13.71
CA TYR A 215 13.74 1.06 14.72
C TYR A 215 12.90 -0.02 14.04
N VAL A 216 13.25 -1.31 14.26
CA VAL A 216 12.57 -2.43 13.58
C VAL A 216 11.09 -2.53 13.91
N GLY A 217 10.68 -2.04 15.07
CA GLY A 217 9.26 -1.98 15.45
C GLY A 217 8.42 -1.14 14.51
N ASN A 218 9.04 -0.25 13.72
CA ASN A 218 8.38 0.54 12.69
C ASN A 218 8.27 -0.18 11.34
N SER A 219 8.91 -1.34 11.19
CA SER A 219 8.80 -2.12 9.95
C SER A 219 7.40 -2.67 9.76
N PRO A 220 6.79 -2.50 8.57
CA PRO A 220 5.47 -3.03 8.29
C PRO A 220 5.42 -4.56 8.31
N ALA A 221 6.57 -5.23 8.21
CA ALA A 221 6.69 -6.69 8.23
C ALA A 221 6.72 -7.29 9.64
N LYS A 222 6.71 -6.46 10.70
CA LYS A 222 6.82 -6.92 12.09
C LYS A 222 5.47 -7.05 12.80
N GLY A 223 4.37 -6.85 12.11
CA GLY A 223 3.04 -7.06 12.66
C GLY A 223 2.59 -8.52 12.61
N GLY A 224 1.31 -8.73 12.76
CA GLY A 224 0.65 -10.02 12.63
C GLY A 224 -0.83 -9.86 12.34
N LEU A 225 -1.45 -10.88 11.73
CA LEU A 225 -2.85 -10.84 11.32
C LEU A 225 -3.80 -10.59 12.50
N PHE A 226 -3.53 -11.25 13.63
CA PHE A 226 -4.37 -11.16 14.83
C PHE A 226 -3.89 -10.09 15.82
N ARG A 227 -2.81 -9.42 15.50
CA ARG A 227 -2.30 -8.26 16.24
C ARG A 227 -2.94 -7.00 15.67
N VAL A 228 -4.24 -6.87 15.85
CA VAL A 228 -5.04 -5.77 15.30
C VAL A 228 -4.85 -4.52 16.16
N GLY A 229 -4.96 -3.37 15.53
CA GLY A 229 -4.88 -2.08 16.19
C GLY A 229 -3.67 -1.26 15.79
N PRO A 230 -3.61 -0.01 16.27
CA PRO A 230 -2.50 0.87 15.97
C PRO A 230 -1.20 0.39 16.63
N MET A 231 -0.06 0.88 16.15
CA MET A 231 1.27 0.51 16.64
C MET A 231 1.44 0.75 18.14
N VAL A 232 0.78 1.77 18.68
CA VAL A 232 0.83 2.11 20.11
C VAL A 232 0.25 1.02 21.01
N ASN A 233 -0.62 0.16 20.50
CA ASN A 233 -1.15 -0.98 21.28
C ASN A 233 -0.14 -2.13 21.44
N GLY A 234 0.92 -2.12 20.66
CA GLY A 234 2.01 -3.09 20.77
C GLY A 234 3.14 -2.61 21.66
N ASP A 235 3.99 -1.80 21.11
CA ASP A 235 5.19 -1.30 21.79
C ASP A 235 4.92 -0.13 22.75
N GLY A 236 3.79 0.52 22.63
CA GLY A 236 3.44 1.71 23.38
C GLY A 236 3.73 3.01 22.62
N LEU A 237 3.51 4.12 23.31
CA LEU A 237 3.75 5.45 22.78
C LEU A 237 5.24 5.78 22.93
N PRO A 238 5.98 6.08 21.85
CA PRO A 238 7.38 6.49 21.95
C PRO A 238 7.46 7.85 22.67
N THR A 239 8.31 7.93 23.68
CA THR A 239 8.43 9.14 24.52
C THR A 239 9.74 9.86 24.30
N SER A 240 10.85 9.15 24.17
CA SER A 240 12.17 9.74 23.96
C SER A 240 13.14 8.77 23.31
N TRP A 241 14.05 9.32 22.53
CA TRP A 241 15.22 8.58 22.07
C TRP A 241 16.21 8.50 23.24
N LEU A 242 16.64 7.29 23.59
CA LEU A 242 17.60 7.08 24.66
C LEU A 242 19.03 7.42 24.24
N GLY A 243 19.32 7.40 22.97
CA GLY A 243 20.64 7.63 22.40
C GLY A 243 21.17 6.42 21.65
N HIS A 244 22.32 6.61 21.02
CA HIS A 244 23.02 5.56 20.31
C HIS A 244 23.99 4.84 21.26
N VAL A 245 23.83 3.52 21.39
CA VAL A 245 24.63 2.73 22.33
C VAL A 245 25.85 2.15 21.60
N VAL A 246 27.01 2.34 22.18
CA VAL A 246 28.28 1.79 21.68
C VAL A 246 28.83 0.81 22.72
N PHE A 247 29.16 -0.41 22.29
CA PHE A 247 29.70 -1.45 23.16
C PHE A 247 31.19 -1.58 22.98
N THR A 248 31.90 -1.85 24.06
CA THR A 248 33.35 -2.03 24.08
C THR A 248 33.69 -3.25 24.94
N ASP A 249 34.60 -4.10 24.49
CA ASP A 249 35.07 -5.22 25.28
C ASP A 249 36.27 -4.83 26.16
N SER A 250 36.79 -5.83 26.93
CA SER A 250 37.97 -5.61 27.81
C SER A 250 39.24 -5.25 27.07
N GLU A 251 39.32 -5.58 25.78
CA GLU A 251 40.47 -5.25 24.92
C GLU A 251 40.34 -3.90 24.22
N GLY A 252 39.26 -3.16 24.50
CA GLY A 252 39.03 -1.84 23.92
C GLY A 252 38.44 -1.86 22.51
N ARG A 253 38.07 -3.02 21.97
CA ARG A 253 37.43 -3.11 20.66
C ARG A 253 35.99 -2.63 20.72
N GLU A 254 35.57 -1.82 19.76
CA GLU A 254 34.17 -1.49 19.55
C GLU A 254 33.41 -2.67 18.98
N LEU A 255 32.27 -2.96 19.58
CA LEU A 255 31.41 -4.06 19.17
C LEU A 255 30.05 -3.52 18.72
N GLN A 256 29.45 -4.18 17.72
CA GLN A 256 28.12 -3.88 17.24
C GLN A 256 27.19 -5.07 17.46
N VAL A 257 25.97 -4.79 17.85
CA VAL A 257 24.94 -5.83 18.00
C VAL A 257 24.39 -6.19 16.63
N ARG A 258 24.30 -7.50 16.33
CA ARG A 258 23.56 -7.96 15.17
C ARG A 258 22.11 -7.56 15.30
N ARG A 259 21.59 -6.92 14.28
CA ARG A 259 20.21 -6.44 14.26
C ARG A 259 19.23 -7.58 13.98
N LEU A 260 18.03 -7.48 14.54
CA LEU A 260 16.94 -8.41 14.31
C LEU A 260 16.48 -8.32 12.85
N PRO A 261 16.62 -9.40 12.04
CA PRO A 261 16.05 -9.40 10.69
C PRO A 261 14.53 -9.34 10.72
N ASN A 262 13.91 -8.76 9.69
CA ASN A 262 12.45 -8.67 9.59
C ASN A 262 11.75 -10.03 9.66
N PHE A 263 12.40 -11.07 9.17
CA PHE A 263 11.82 -12.42 9.11
C PHE A 263 11.70 -13.10 10.48
N PHE A 264 12.55 -12.73 11.44
CA PHE A 264 12.61 -13.42 12.74
C PHE A 264 11.84 -12.67 13.82
N GLU A 265 11.10 -13.40 14.62
CA GLU A 265 10.46 -12.86 15.83
C GLU A 265 11.48 -12.75 16.97
N ASN A 266 12.36 -13.74 17.12
CA ASN A 266 13.45 -13.78 18.07
C ASN A 266 14.76 -14.00 17.34
N PHE A 267 15.84 -13.41 17.85
CA PHE A 267 17.16 -13.56 17.29
C PHE A 267 18.20 -13.50 18.38
N PRO A 268 19.29 -14.32 18.32
CA PRO A 268 20.33 -14.30 19.34
C PRO A 268 21.01 -12.93 19.42
N VAL A 269 21.24 -12.45 20.63
CA VAL A 269 22.02 -11.20 20.85
C VAL A 269 23.49 -11.53 20.73
N VAL A 270 24.09 -11.04 19.66
CA VAL A 270 25.49 -11.32 19.31
C VAL A 270 26.19 -9.99 19.03
N LEU A 271 27.35 -9.78 19.64
CA LEU A 271 28.19 -8.61 19.44
C LEU A 271 29.39 -9.03 18.60
N GLU A 272 29.60 -8.32 17.50
CA GLU A 272 30.69 -8.56 16.56
C GLU A 272 31.57 -7.31 16.41
N ASP A 273 32.84 -7.52 16.07
CA ASP A 273 33.79 -6.44 15.79
C ASP A 273 33.67 -5.94 14.34
N GLU A 274 34.53 -5.01 13.95
CA GLU A 274 34.53 -4.44 12.60
C GLU A 274 34.77 -5.46 11.50
N GLN A 275 35.45 -6.56 11.81
CA GLN A 275 35.71 -7.65 10.88
C GLN A 275 34.58 -8.68 10.85
N GLY A 276 33.51 -8.49 11.62
CA GLY A 276 32.39 -9.41 11.70
C GLY A 276 32.66 -10.63 12.58
N ILE A 277 33.75 -10.64 13.38
CA ILE A 277 34.04 -11.72 14.31
C ILE A 277 33.24 -11.53 15.57
N VAL A 278 32.52 -12.59 15.99
CA VAL A 278 31.73 -12.59 17.23
C VAL A 278 32.68 -12.53 18.43
N ARG A 279 32.53 -11.52 19.27
CA ARG A 279 33.37 -11.31 20.47
C ARG A 279 32.60 -11.52 21.76
N ALA A 280 31.28 -11.35 21.74
CA ALA A 280 30.43 -11.58 22.89
C ALA A 280 29.02 -11.96 22.43
N ASP A 281 28.32 -12.69 23.28
CA ASP A 281 26.92 -13.02 23.05
C ASP A 281 26.18 -13.16 24.39
N ILE A 282 24.84 -13.24 24.32
CA ILE A 282 24.00 -13.63 25.46
C ILE A 282 23.64 -15.11 25.25
N PRO A 283 24.21 -16.05 26.04
CA PRO A 283 23.97 -17.48 25.82
C PRO A 283 22.52 -17.86 26.16
N PHE A 284 21.98 -18.79 25.41
CA PHE A 284 20.67 -19.36 25.69
C PHE A 284 20.72 -20.27 26.93
N ARG A 285 21.82 -21.01 27.09
CA ARG A 285 22.06 -21.90 28.25
C ARG A 285 23.40 -21.56 28.87
N ARG A 286 23.52 -21.66 30.21
CA ARG A 286 24.78 -21.42 30.92
C ARG A 286 25.94 -22.31 30.44
N ALA A 287 25.65 -23.55 30.04
CA ALA A 287 26.65 -24.47 29.50
C ALA A 287 27.27 -24.00 28.17
N GLU A 288 26.60 -23.06 27.44
CA GLU A 288 27.05 -22.51 26.18
C GLU A 288 27.77 -21.15 26.36
N ALA A 289 27.98 -20.72 27.60
CA ALA A 289 28.55 -19.43 27.94
C ALA A 289 30.06 -19.36 27.70
N LYS A 290 30.51 -19.31 26.45
CA LYS A 290 31.91 -19.12 26.08
C LYS A 290 32.28 -17.66 25.86
N TYR A 291 31.31 -16.85 25.46
CA TYR A 291 31.47 -15.43 25.08
C TYR A 291 30.50 -14.53 25.85
N SER A 292 30.22 -14.87 27.11
CA SER A 292 29.32 -14.05 27.94
C SER A 292 29.86 -12.63 28.13
N PHE A 293 28.98 -11.69 28.36
CA PHE A 293 29.35 -10.30 28.60
C PHE A 293 30.26 -10.14 29.81
N GLU A 294 30.03 -10.93 30.86
CA GLU A 294 30.85 -10.96 32.05
C GLU A 294 32.28 -11.40 31.75
N GLN A 295 32.45 -12.45 30.95
CA GLN A 295 33.78 -12.99 30.61
C GLN A 295 34.55 -12.05 29.68
N GLN A 296 33.85 -11.39 28.77
CA GLN A 296 34.45 -10.48 27.80
C GLN A 296 34.57 -9.04 28.30
N GLY A 297 34.07 -8.75 29.47
CA GLY A 297 34.14 -7.42 30.06
C GLY A 297 33.44 -6.35 29.22
N VAL A 298 32.29 -6.66 28.66
CA VAL A 298 31.55 -5.73 27.78
C VAL A 298 30.97 -4.59 28.59
N THR A 299 31.26 -3.37 28.17
CA THR A 299 30.70 -2.13 28.71
C THR A 299 29.96 -1.38 27.60
N ALA A 300 29.11 -0.44 27.98
CA ALA A 300 28.34 0.36 27.05
C ALA A 300 28.47 1.85 27.39
N GLN A 301 28.49 2.67 26.35
CA GLN A 301 28.37 4.11 26.46
C GLN A 301 27.31 4.61 25.51
N VAL A 302 26.51 5.60 25.95
CA VAL A 302 25.43 6.17 25.16
C VAL A 302 25.82 7.55 24.66
N PHE A 303 25.61 7.79 23.37
CA PHE A 303 25.87 9.07 22.71
C PHE A 303 24.56 9.67 22.20
N GLY A 304 24.33 10.92 22.51
CA GLY A 304 23.08 11.61 22.16
C GLY A 304 21.88 11.12 22.96
N GLY A 305 20.72 11.70 22.70
CA GLY A 305 19.47 11.31 23.33
C GLY A 305 19.39 11.56 24.83
N ALA A 306 18.44 10.92 25.49
CA ALA A 306 18.17 11.15 26.92
C ALA A 306 19.26 10.59 27.83
N LEU A 307 19.99 9.56 27.42
CA LEU A 307 21.07 8.96 28.20
C LEU A 307 22.46 9.41 27.75
N ASP A 308 22.55 10.52 27.04
CA ASP A 308 23.82 11.05 26.52
C ASP A 308 24.93 11.09 27.59
N GLY A 309 26.10 10.56 27.23
CA GLY A 309 27.28 10.54 28.08
C GLY A 309 27.29 9.46 29.17
N GLN A 310 26.20 8.75 29.41
CA GLN A 310 26.14 7.72 30.44
C GLN A 310 26.93 6.49 30.04
N ARG A 311 27.61 5.90 31.03
CA ARG A 311 28.37 4.66 30.89
C ARG A 311 27.77 3.56 31.75
N PHE A 312 27.71 2.37 31.20
CA PHE A 312 27.15 1.20 31.88
C PHE A 312 28.22 0.11 31.93
N SER A 313 28.47 -0.43 33.11
CA SER A 313 29.43 -1.50 33.33
C SER A 313 28.80 -2.72 34.01
N ASP A 314 27.64 -2.57 34.64
CA ASP A 314 26.92 -3.67 35.21
C ASP A 314 26.40 -4.61 34.09
N PRO A 315 26.78 -5.92 34.11
CA PRO A 315 26.38 -6.84 33.03
C PRO A 315 24.88 -6.88 32.75
N GLY A 316 24.05 -6.74 33.77
CA GLY A 316 22.58 -6.71 33.61
C GLY A 316 22.10 -5.53 32.81
N ASP A 317 22.67 -4.34 33.07
CA ASP A 317 22.34 -3.11 32.35
C ASP A 317 22.86 -3.15 30.91
N VAL A 318 24.09 -3.64 30.72
CA VAL A 318 24.70 -3.78 29.39
C VAL A 318 23.90 -4.77 28.52
N LYS A 319 23.49 -5.88 29.05
CA LYS A 319 22.63 -6.86 28.34
C LYS A 319 21.28 -6.26 27.97
N ARG A 320 20.68 -5.48 28.84
CA ARG A 320 19.41 -4.80 28.55
C ARG A 320 19.55 -3.82 27.39
N LEU A 321 20.62 -3.04 27.37
CA LEU A 321 20.94 -2.12 26.28
C LEU A 321 21.25 -2.87 24.98
N ALA A 322 21.94 -4.03 25.07
CA ALA A 322 22.19 -4.87 23.89
C ALA A 322 20.91 -5.42 23.26
N ARG A 323 19.93 -5.83 24.08
CA ARG A 323 18.61 -6.25 23.59
C ARG A 323 17.85 -5.11 22.91
N LYS A 324 17.94 -3.89 23.45
CA LYS A 324 17.37 -2.71 22.79
C LYS A 324 18.08 -2.38 21.47
N ALA A 325 19.40 -2.41 21.47
CA ALA A 325 20.22 -2.12 20.27
C ALA A 325 20.02 -3.15 19.16
N GLN A 326 19.65 -4.38 19.48
CA GLN A 326 19.28 -5.39 18.50
C GLN A 326 18.07 -4.96 17.67
N LEU A 327 17.17 -4.17 18.23
CA LEU A 327 15.99 -3.66 17.56
C LEU A 327 16.23 -2.35 16.77
N GLY A 328 17.46 -1.87 16.74
CA GLY A 328 17.84 -0.60 16.10
C GLY A 328 18.20 0.46 17.14
N GLU A 329 17.81 1.68 16.90
CA GLU A 329 18.00 2.75 17.88
C GLU A 329 17.11 2.53 19.12
N ALA A 330 17.62 2.90 20.29
CA ALA A 330 16.94 2.64 21.56
C ALA A 330 15.95 3.76 21.88
N PHE A 331 14.71 3.39 22.14
CA PHE A 331 13.65 4.30 22.54
C PHE A 331 13.01 3.89 23.86
N ASP A 332 12.48 4.85 24.56
CA ASP A 332 11.61 4.64 25.70
C ASP A 332 10.16 4.71 25.27
N PHE A 333 9.33 3.81 25.78
CA PHE A 333 7.92 3.67 25.40
C PHE A 333 7.02 3.70 26.62
N ASP A 334 5.93 4.47 26.54
CA ASP A 334 4.84 4.43 27.50
C ASP A 334 3.83 3.36 27.07
N ARG A 335 3.81 2.25 27.80
CA ARG A 335 2.88 1.14 27.57
C ARG A 335 1.61 1.24 28.40
N ASP A 336 1.57 2.12 29.36
CA ASP A 336 0.43 2.23 30.29
C ASP A 336 -0.77 2.93 29.67
N THR A 337 -0.54 4.01 28.94
CA THR A 337 -1.60 4.85 28.36
C THR A 337 -2.55 4.05 27.44
N TYR A 338 -2.03 3.15 26.63
CA TYR A 338 -2.82 2.33 25.70
C TYR A 338 -2.94 0.88 26.13
N SER A 339 -2.50 0.54 27.33
CA SER A 339 -2.45 -0.86 27.82
C SER A 339 -1.75 -1.78 26.83
N SER A 340 -0.60 -1.34 26.33
CA SER A 340 0.16 -2.04 25.30
C SER A 340 0.69 -3.39 25.80
N ASP A 341 0.68 -4.40 24.95
CA ASP A 341 1.04 -5.78 25.32
C ASP A 341 2.51 -6.16 25.04
N GLY A 342 3.28 -5.25 24.43
CA GLY A 342 4.69 -5.46 24.11
C GLY A 342 4.98 -6.24 22.85
N VAL A 343 3.96 -6.60 22.09
CA VAL A 343 4.09 -7.32 20.81
C VAL A 343 3.94 -6.35 19.65
N PHE A 344 4.85 -6.39 18.69
CA PHE A 344 4.85 -5.47 17.56
C PHE A 344 3.53 -5.49 16.79
N ARG A 345 3.06 -4.32 16.39
CA ARG A 345 1.92 -4.12 15.47
C ARG A 345 2.43 -3.60 14.13
N SER A 346 1.74 -3.94 13.06
CA SER A 346 2.05 -3.41 11.75
C SER A 346 1.68 -1.93 11.65
N SER A 347 2.41 -1.20 10.83
CA SER A 347 2.14 0.19 10.49
C SER A 347 0.95 0.32 9.52
N PRO A 348 0.46 1.56 9.28
CA PRO A 348 -0.51 1.80 8.21
C PRO A 348 -0.06 1.27 6.85
N ARG A 349 1.25 1.28 6.56
CA ARG A 349 1.81 0.71 5.33
C ARG A 349 1.52 -0.79 5.21
N GLY A 350 1.75 -1.53 6.27
CA GLY A 350 1.49 -2.97 6.29
C GLY A 350 0.01 -3.31 6.15
N TRP A 351 -0.84 -2.62 6.89
CA TRP A 351 -2.29 -2.85 6.84
C TRP A 351 -2.91 -2.47 5.51
N PHE A 352 -2.51 -1.34 4.93
CA PHE A 352 -2.95 -0.94 3.60
C PHE A 352 -2.59 -1.99 2.55
N THR A 353 -1.33 -2.42 2.55
CA THR A 353 -0.83 -3.43 1.60
C THR A 353 -1.57 -4.75 1.76
N PHE A 354 -1.72 -5.24 2.99
CA PHE A 354 -2.45 -6.47 3.27
C PHE A 354 -3.88 -6.43 2.76
N GLY A 355 -4.62 -5.37 3.11
CA GLY A 355 -6.01 -5.22 2.72
C GLY A 355 -6.18 -5.14 1.21
N HIS A 356 -5.39 -4.31 0.54
CA HIS A 356 -5.51 -4.10 -0.91
C HIS A 356 -5.03 -5.29 -1.72
N ALA A 357 -3.97 -5.99 -1.31
CA ALA A 357 -3.54 -7.22 -1.98
C ALA A 357 -4.57 -8.35 -1.81
N THR A 358 -5.15 -8.48 -0.61
CA THR A 358 -6.18 -9.50 -0.34
C THR A 358 -7.46 -9.24 -1.13
N PHE A 359 -7.96 -8.00 -1.11
CA PHE A 359 -9.15 -7.64 -1.87
C PHE A 359 -8.92 -7.68 -3.38
N ALA A 360 -7.72 -7.34 -3.85
CA ALA A 360 -7.37 -7.49 -5.25
C ALA A 360 -7.50 -8.95 -5.69
N LEU A 361 -7.00 -9.89 -4.90
CA LEU A 361 -7.13 -11.31 -5.16
C LEU A 361 -8.60 -11.76 -5.18
N LEU A 362 -9.41 -11.32 -4.22
CA LEU A 362 -10.84 -11.62 -4.18
C LEU A 362 -11.58 -11.03 -5.38
N PHE A 363 -11.25 -9.80 -5.78
CA PHE A 363 -11.83 -9.16 -6.97
C PHE A 363 -11.41 -9.86 -8.26
N PHE A 364 -10.21 -10.40 -8.34
CA PHE A 364 -9.83 -11.24 -9.47
C PHE A 364 -10.83 -12.40 -9.66
N PHE A 365 -11.19 -13.10 -8.59
CA PHE A 365 -12.22 -14.14 -8.66
C PHE A 365 -13.58 -13.59 -9.06
N GLY A 366 -13.94 -12.40 -8.57
CA GLY A 366 -15.17 -11.72 -8.99
C GLY A 366 -15.17 -11.39 -10.47
N HIS A 367 -14.04 -10.93 -11.01
CA HIS A 367 -13.90 -10.72 -12.45
C HIS A 367 -14.11 -12.01 -13.26
N ILE A 368 -13.50 -13.09 -12.84
CA ILE A 368 -13.66 -14.40 -13.49
C ILE A 368 -15.10 -14.89 -13.42
N TRP A 369 -15.74 -14.77 -12.24
CA TRP A 369 -17.14 -15.18 -12.06
C TRP A 369 -18.10 -14.38 -12.94
N HIS A 370 -18.04 -13.06 -12.88
CA HIS A 370 -18.96 -12.21 -13.64
C HIS A 370 -18.70 -12.25 -15.13
N GLY A 371 -17.45 -12.43 -15.55
CA GLY A 371 -17.10 -12.67 -16.95
C GLY A 371 -17.65 -14.00 -17.48
N ALA A 372 -17.46 -15.07 -16.74
CA ALA A 372 -17.99 -16.39 -17.09
C ALA A 372 -19.53 -16.37 -17.14
N ARG A 373 -20.17 -15.77 -16.14
CA ARG A 373 -21.63 -15.64 -16.10
C ARG A 373 -22.16 -14.78 -17.24
N THR A 374 -21.45 -13.73 -17.62
CA THR A 374 -21.82 -12.90 -18.79
C THR A 374 -21.80 -13.68 -20.08
N LEU A 375 -20.73 -14.45 -20.32
CA LEU A 375 -20.56 -15.20 -21.56
C LEU A 375 -21.46 -16.45 -21.65
N TYR A 376 -21.79 -17.05 -20.50
CA TYR A 376 -22.54 -18.30 -20.42
C TYR A 376 -23.80 -18.17 -19.58
N ARG A 377 -24.49 -17.03 -19.70
CA ARG A 377 -25.68 -16.73 -18.90
C ARG A 377 -26.78 -17.76 -19.06
N ASP A 378 -26.94 -18.31 -20.24
CA ASP A 378 -27.90 -19.37 -20.54
C ASP A 378 -27.64 -20.66 -19.75
N VAL A 379 -26.38 -20.92 -19.36
CA VAL A 379 -26.02 -22.04 -18.48
C VAL A 379 -26.43 -21.76 -17.04
N PHE A 380 -26.24 -20.52 -16.56
CA PHE A 380 -26.52 -20.14 -15.18
C PHE A 380 -27.99 -19.83 -14.92
N ALA A 381 -28.66 -19.11 -15.83
CA ALA A 381 -30.00 -18.60 -15.64
C ALA A 381 -31.05 -19.19 -16.61
N GLY A 382 -30.61 -20.06 -17.53
CA GLY A 382 -31.45 -20.54 -18.61
C GLY A 382 -31.58 -19.51 -19.73
N ILE A 383 -32.28 -19.92 -20.80
CA ILE A 383 -32.53 -19.07 -21.97
C ILE A 383 -33.76 -18.23 -21.71
N ASP A 384 -33.61 -16.89 -21.74
CA ASP A 384 -34.69 -15.94 -21.52
C ASP A 384 -34.90 -15.08 -22.79
N PRO A 385 -36.02 -15.21 -23.48
CA PRO A 385 -36.29 -14.46 -24.72
C PRO A 385 -36.51 -12.97 -24.49
N ASP A 386 -36.75 -12.53 -23.24
CA ASP A 386 -36.93 -11.13 -22.90
C ASP A 386 -35.60 -10.36 -22.77
N LEU A 387 -34.50 -11.06 -22.79
CA LEU A 387 -33.18 -10.44 -22.74
C LEU A 387 -32.65 -10.11 -24.14
N GLY A 388 -32.46 -8.83 -24.42
CA GLY A 388 -31.94 -8.36 -25.70
C GLY A 388 -30.58 -8.95 -26.07
N ASP A 389 -29.72 -9.21 -25.09
CA ASP A 389 -28.42 -9.84 -25.28
C ASP A 389 -28.53 -11.24 -25.92
N GLN A 390 -29.48 -12.06 -25.46
CA GLN A 390 -29.71 -13.38 -26.02
C GLN A 390 -30.29 -13.30 -27.43
N VAL A 391 -31.11 -12.32 -27.75
CA VAL A 391 -31.61 -12.06 -29.11
C VAL A 391 -30.46 -11.61 -30.01
N GLU A 392 -29.61 -10.71 -29.55
CA GLU A 392 -28.44 -10.26 -30.32
C GLU A 392 -27.42 -11.37 -30.55
N PHE A 393 -27.28 -12.29 -29.58
CA PHE A 393 -26.43 -13.47 -29.75
C PHE A 393 -27.03 -14.50 -30.71
N GLY A 394 -28.31 -14.36 -31.10
CA GLY A 394 -28.98 -15.19 -32.04
C GLY A 394 -29.74 -16.38 -31.46
N LEU A 395 -29.98 -16.40 -30.14
CA LEU A 395 -30.75 -17.44 -29.47
C LEU A 395 -32.25 -17.35 -29.79
N PHE A 396 -32.74 -16.14 -30.05
CA PHE A 396 -34.12 -15.84 -30.45
C PHE A 396 -34.12 -14.97 -31.70
N ALA A 397 -35.07 -15.14 -32.57
CA ALA A 397 -35.27 -14.26 -33.73
C ALA A 397 -36.08 -13.01 -33.34
N LYS A 398 -36.88 -13.08 -32.29
CA LYS A 398 -37.74 -11.98 -31.84
C LYS A 398 -37.76 -11.89 -30.32
N LEU A 399 -37.52 -10.70 -29.83
CA LEU A 399 -37.55 -10.40 -28.39
C LEU A 399 -38.97 -10.69 -27.83
N GLY A 400 -39.01 -11.35 -26.66
CA GLY A 400 -40.26 -11.68 -25.98
C GLY A 400 -41.06 -12.88 -26.59
N ASP A 401 -40.58 -13.48 -27.67
CA ASP A 401 -41.29 -14.57 -28.34
C ASP A 401 -40.48 -15.88 -28.29
N LYS A 402 -40.88 -16.75 -27.36
CA LYS A 402 -40.20 -18.05 -27.15
C LYS A 402 -40.32 -18.98 -28.34
N THR A 403 -41.33 -18.79 -29.22
CA THR A 403 -41.50 -19.62 -30.41
C THR A 403 -40.43 -19.38 -31.47
N THR A 404 -39.73 -18.26 -31.38
CA THR A 404 -38.65 -17.86 -32.27
C THR A 404 -37.25 -18.30 -31.80
N ARG A 405 -37.20 -19.16 -30.78
CA ARG A 405 -35.96 -19.71 -30.25
C ARG A 405 -35.09 -20.35 -31.32
N ARG A 406 -33.81 -20.04 -31.32
CA ARG A 406 -32.82 -20.59 -32.25
C ARG A 406 -31.62 -21.08 -31.46
N LEU A 407 -31.11 -22.25 -31.84
CA LEU A 407 -29.83 -22.72 -31.33
C LEU A 407 -28.73 -22.36 -32.34
N PRO A 408 -27.67 -21.61 -31.93
CA PRO A 408 -26.53 -21.38 -32.80
C PRO A 408 -25.92 -22.70 -33.27
N GLU A 409 -25.38 -22.71 -34.48
CA GLU A 409 -24.70 -23.87 -35.00
C GLU A 409 -23.58 -24.30 -34.06
N GLY A 410 -23.57 -25.61 -33.72
CA GLY A 410 -22.59 -26.15 -32.77
C GLY A 410 -22.89 -25.95 -31.29
N TYR A 411 -23.94 -25.20 -30.94
CA TYR A 411 -24.34 -25.05 -29.56
C TYR A 411 -25.16 -26.22 -29.05
N VAL A 412 -24.73 -26.83 -27.95
CA VAL A 412 -25.47 -27.93 -27.28
C VAL A 412 -25.87 -27.38 -25.90
N PRO A 413 -27.17 -27.23 -25.60
CA PRO A 413 -27.62 -26.80 -24.28
C PRO A 413 -27.17 -27.77 -23.19
N PRO A 414 -26.81 -27.30 -22.00
CA PRO A 414 -26.52 -28.14 -20.85
C PRO A 414 -27.70 -29.06 -20.53
N ALA A 415 -27.41 -30.26 -20.00
CA ALA A 415 -28.44 -31.20 -19.57
C ALA A 415 -29.35 -30.56 -18.52
N GLY A 416 -30.65 -30.66 -18.68
CA GLY A 416 -31.64 -30.07 -17.77
C GLY A 416 -32.00 -28.62 -18.07
N THR A 417 -31.40 -28.00 -19.10
CA THR A 417 -31.82 -26.65 -19.54
C THR A 417 -33.24 -26.68 -20.08
N PRO A 418 -34.16 -25.80 -19.57
CA PRO A 418 -35.52 -25.72 -20.09
C PRO A 418 -35.48 -25.33 -21.56
N LEU A 419 -36.13 -26.13 -22.42
CA LEU A 419 -36.18 -25.90 -23.85
C LEU A 419 -37.47 -25.20 -24.29
N ASN A 420 -38.27 -24.70 -23.37
CA ASN A 420 -39.57 -24.09 -23.65
C ASN A 420 -39.54 -22.59 -23.50
#